data_d46f1573f3513fefb00b17605f830038
#
_entry.id   d46f1573f3513fefb00b17605f830038
#
_cell.length_a   1.000
_cell.length_b   1.000
_cell.length_c   1.000
_cell.angle_alpha   90.00
_cell.angle_beta   90.00
_cell.angle_gamma   90.00
#
_symmetry.space_group_name_H-M   'P 1'
#
loop_
_entity.id
_entity.type
_entity.pdbx_description
1 polymer ?
#
loop_
_entity_poly.entity_id
_entity_poly.type
_entity_poly.pdbx_seq_one_letter_code
_entity_poly.pdbx_strand_id
1 'polypeptide(L)'
;AAVTRQDMVDFHNTWFHPDRMDMVVTGDFQTQDMIDRITKAFAGWAKATTALPADPEIPDLPRTVNVVDKDDLTQTTVIMGHKGIRADSPYYAGVMVGNRILGGGFSTRLFNEIRSRQGLAYSVGSSSGTGFRYPGLFMAFTMTKSETSQKTTEAILAEIGKMITEPVTVDELQQAKDGILNSEVFQYDTKEEILGRMVMFERYGYPIDFLQKYQEQVRNMTAEKVLEAAKAVWHPDQMTIFAVGNYKDWDGDFSEFGAVNMVDITIPEPTLEIPDATPESLAKGKALISAARDAAGGKQAFAGLRSYSNTSQLAATIQGMDLNFTIEKTVVYPDKSYTVQKTPFGTMTSVLAGDKGWATGPMGNKDMEADDLQSARDEMLTDTIGVFRNLDKFQCQALDPTKVEGVMCNPVHVSGVGEDYQIFFLNAETGRVAMVQSPGVSPMTQAPVTQKVYVDDYMETAGFTMPKTLRLTYDDELFGTLTVEEFKANPKVDMGLFKK
;
A
#
# COMPACT_ATOMS: atom_id res chain seq x y z
N ALA A 1 -15.23 4.68 3.80
CA ALA A 1 -16.59 4.38 4.28
C ALA A 1 -16.54 3.06 5.05
N ALA A 2 -17.06 3.03 6.27
CA ALA A 2 -17.06 1.83 7.09
C ALA A 2 -18.14 0.85 6.57
N VAL A 3 -17.74 -0.30 6.05
CA VAL A 3 -18.64 -1.40 5.72
C VAL A 3 -19.04 -2.09 7.02
N THR A 4 -20.35 -2.17 7.29
CA THR A 4 -20.88 -2.82 8.48
C THR A 4 -21.16 -4.30 8.20
N ARG A 5 -21.32 -5.11 9.28
CA ARG A 5 -21.80 -6.50 9.15
C ARG A 5 -23.19 -6.57 8.46
N GLN A 6 -24.06 -5.58 8.71
CA GLN A 6 -25.39 -5.55 8.08
C GLN A 6 -25.29 -5.35 6.57
N ASP A 7 -24.39 -4.49 6.10
CA ASP A 7 -24.16 -4.29 4.65
C ASP A 7 -23.72 -5.61 3.97
N MET A 8 -22.89 -6.41 4.64
CA MET A 8 -22.48 -7.73 4.13
C MET A 8 -23.66 -8.72 4.08
N VAL A 9 -24.51 -8.73 5.11
CA VAL A 9 -25.72 -9.57 5.14
C VAL A 9 -26.68 -9.16 4.04
N ASP A 10 -26.92 -7.88 3.87
CA ASP A 10 -27.82 -7.35 2.84
C ASP A 10 -27.30 -7.61 1.44
N PHE A 11 -26.00 -7.46 1.22
CA PHE A 11 -25.34 -7.82 -0.03
C PHE A 11 -25.50 -9.33 -0.34
N HIS A 12 -25.21 -10.19 0.63
CA HIS A 12 -25.38 -11.63 0.47
C HIS A 12 -26.83 -12.00 0.12
N ASN A 13 -27.80 -11.48 0.90
CA ASN A 13 -29.23 -11.78 0.70
C ASN A 13 -29.78 -11.24 -0.63
N THR A 14 -29.16 -10.20 -1.19
CA THR A 14 -29.57 -9.61 -2.47
C THR A 14 -28.96 -10.34 -3.68
N TRP A 15 -27.72 -10.80 -3.56
CA TRP A 15 -26.95 -11.22 -4.71
C TRP A 15 -26.64 -12.72 -4.78
N PHE A 16 -26.59 -13.43 -3.64
CA PHE A 16 -26.27 -14.86 -3.60
C PHE A 16 -27.56 -15.69 -3.65
N HIS A 17 -27.83 -16.27 -4.81
CA HIS A 17 -29.02 -17.10 -5.06
C HIS A 17 -28.67 -18.29 -5.97
N PRO A 18 -29.36 -19.44 -5.85
CA PRO A 18 -29.02 -20.64 -6.62
C PRO A 18 -29.19 -20.47 -8.14
N ASP A 19 -30.10 -19.61 -8.58
CA ASP A 19 -30.33 -19.30 -9.99
C ASP A 19 -29.27 -18.35 -10.61
N ARG A 20 -28.27 -17.95 -9.80
CA ARG A 20 -27.10 -17.15 -10.24
C ARG A 20 -25.79 -17.89 -10.11
N MET A 21 -25.82 -19.16 -9.82
CA MET A 21 -24.67 -20.01 -9.60
C MET A 21 -24.59 -21.10 -10.67
N ASP A 22 -23.39 -21.29 -11.19
CA ASP A 22 -23.05 -22.45 -12.00
C ASP A 22 -22.23 -23.40 -11.14
N MET A 23 -22.61 -24.67 -11.09
CA MET A 23 -21.92 -25.69 -10.29
C MET A 23 -21.45 -26.83 -11.17
N VAL A 24 -20.18 -27.15 -11.05
CA VAL A 24 -19.59 -28.32 -11.69
C VAL A 24 -19.05 -29.25 -10.62
N VAL A 25 -19.32 -30.52 -10.76
CA VAL A 25 -18.87 -31.54 -9.82
C VAL A 25 -18.14 -32.64 -10.57
N THR A 26 -16.94 -32.96 -10.15
CA THR A 26 -16.14 -34.07 -10.68
C THR A 26 -15.75 -35.02 -9.53
N GLY A 27 -15.63 -36.30 -9.81
CA GLY A 27 -15.27 -37.32 -8.83
C GLY A 27 -15.81 -38.68 -9.18
N ASP A 28 -15.66 -39.62 -8.24
CA ASP A 28 -16.19 -40.99 -8.36
C ASP A 28 -17.58 -41.07 -7.70
N PHE A 29 -18.64 -40.86 -8.49
CA PHE A 29 -20.02 -40.90 -8.04
C PHE A 29 -20.97 -41.24 -9.20
N GLN A 30 -22.18 -41.69 -8.86
CA GLN A 30 -23.26 -41.80 -9.81
C GLN A 30 -23.89 -40.43 -10.05
N THR A 31 -23.98 -40.00 -11.31
CA THR A 31 -24.44 -38.66 -11.69
C THR A 31 -25.81 -38.33 -11.09
N GLN A 32 -26.80 -39.25 -11.17
CA GLN A 32 -28.13 -38.98 -10.64
C GLN A 32 -28.14 -38.81 -9.12
N ASP A 33 -27.40 -39.64 -8.40
CA ASP A 33 -27.27 -39.51 -6.93
C ASP A 33 -26.71 -38.16 -6.53
N MET A 34 -25.73 -37.64 -7.27
CA MET A 34 -25.14 -36.32 -7.01
C MET A 34 -26.15 -35.22 -7.32
N ILE A 35 -26.86 -35.27 -8.43
CA ILE A 35 -27.92 -34.33 -8.78
C ILE A 35 -28.99 -34.30 -7.69
N ASP A 36 -29.43 -35.45 -7.20
CA ASP A 36 -30.46 -35.54 -6.16
C ASP A 36 -29.98 -34.94 -4.85
N ARG A 37 -28.74 -35.17 -4.46
CA ARG A 37 -28.11 -34.57 -3.26
C ARG A 37 -28.02 -33.07 -3.36
N ILE A 38 -27.54 -32.54 -4.49
CA ILE A 38 -27.45 -31.09 -4.75
C ILE A 38 -28.82 -30.47 -4.73
N THR A 39 -29.77 -31.03 -5.47
CA THR A 39 -31.16 -30.54 -5.51
C THR A 39 -31.77 -30.48 -4.11
N LYS A 40 -31.57 -31.51 -3.30
CA LYS A 40 -32.04 -31.53 -1.90
C LYS A 40 -31.35 -30.48 -1.03
N ALA A 41 -30.05 -30.31 -1.20
CA ALA A 41 -29.26 -29.34 -0.42
C ALA A 41 -29.69 -27.89 -0.68
N PHE A 42 -30.07 -27.60 -1.94
CA PHE A 42 -30.44 -26.23 -2.36
C PHE A 42 -31.97 -26.00 -2.39
N ALA A 43 -32.80 -27.02 -2.10
CA ALA A 43 -34.26 -26.95 -2.19
C ALA A 43 -34.91 -25.82 -1.39
N GLY A 44 -34.31 -25.43 -0.26
CA GLY A 44 -34.81 -24.35 0.61
C GLY A 44 -34.25 -22.95 0.28
N TRP A 45 -33.34 -22.85 -0.70
CA TRP A 45 -32.73 -21.56 -1.05
C TRP A 45 -33.53 -20.87 -2.14
N ALA A 46 -34.09 -19.71 -1.80
CA ALA A 46 -34.96 -18.97 -2.71
C ALA A 46 -34.20 -18.41 -3.92
N LYS A 47 -34.89 -18.36 -5.06
CA LYS A 47 -34.38 -17.67 -6.25
C LYS A 47 -34.31 -16.16 -6.02
N ALA A 48 -33.45 -15.50 -6.80
CA ALA A 48 -33.31 -14.05 -6.77
C ALA A 48 -34.60 -13.35 -7.17
N THR A 49 -34.96 -12.31 -6.43
CA THR A 49 -36.07 -11.40 -6.76
C THR A 49 -35.59 -10.11 -7.42
N THR A 50 -34.32 -9.74 -7.25
CA THR A 50 -33.70 -8.54 -7.82
C THR A 50 -33.05 -8.90 -9.15
N ALA A 51 -33.24 -8.11 -10.21
CA ALA A 51 -32.54 -8.29 -11.46
C ALA A 51 -31.02 -7.97 -11.29
N LEU A 52 -30.19 -8.65 -12.06
CA LEU A 52 -28.79 -8.24 -12.17
C LEU A 52 -28.70 -6.85 -12.82
N PRO A 53 -27.77 -5.98 -12.36
CA PRO A 53 -27.52 -4.73 -13.07
C PRO A 53 -27.14 -4.99 -14.53
N ALA A 54 -27.54 -4.09 -15.42
CA ALA A 54 -27.05 -4.11 -16.78
C ALA A 54 -25.52 -3.98 -16.80
N ASP A 55 -24.88 -4.59 -17.79
CA ASP A 55 -23.45 -4.43 -17.98
C ASP A 55 -23.12 -2.95 -18.22
N PRO A 56 -22.08 -2.41 -17.58
CA PRO A 56 -21.69 -1.03 -17.79
C PRO A 56 -21.19 -0.87 -19.24
N GLU A 57 -21.52 0.26 -19.83
CA GLU A 57 -20.90 0.69 -21.07
C GLU A 57 -19.45 1.07 -20.80
N ILE A 58 -18.51 0.49 -21.54
CA ILE A 58 -17.09 0.81 -21.43
C ILE A 58 -16.76 1.86 -22.50
N PRO A 59 -16.54 3.12 -22.10
CA PRO A 59 -16.25 4.18 -23.04
C PRO A 59 -14.87 4.04 -23.68
N ASP A 60 -14.70 4.61 -24.84
CA ASP A 60 -13.37 4.87 -25.39
C ASP A 60 -12.75 6.05 -24.65
N LEU A 61 -11.50 5.89 -24.22
CA LEU A 61 -10.77 6.96 -23.55
C LEU A 61 -9.99 7.81 -24.58
N PRO A 62 -9.91 9.13 -24.36
CA PRO A 62 -9.08 9.97 -25.22
C PRO A 62 -7.60 9.64 -25.01
N ARG A 63 -6.78 9.88 -26.04
CA ARG A 63 -5.33 9.80 -25.92
C ARG A 63 -4.83 10.82 -24.91
N THR A 64 -4.25 10.36 -23.81
CA THR A 64 -3.67 11.17 -22.73
C THR A 64 -2.39 10.56 -22.22
N VAL A 65 -1.52 11.40 -21.66
CA VAL A 65 -0.33 10.97 -20.95
C VAL A 65 -0.50 11.31 -19.48
N ASN A 66 -0.43 10.31 -18.62
CA ASN A 66 -0.54 10.48 -17.17
C ASN A 66 0.83 10.17 -16.56
N VAL A 67 1.42 11.17 -15.92
CA VAL A 67 2.77 11.11 -15.35
C VAL A 67 2.69 11.14 -13.84
N VAL A 68 3.35 10.21 -13.21
CA VAL A 68 3.62 10.20 -11.77
C VAL A 68 5.11 10.47 -11.58
N ASP A 69 5.42 11.62 -10.99
CA ASP A 69 6.81 11.96 -10.64
C ASP A 69 7.22 11.27 -9.34
N LYS A 70 8.27 10.46 -9.43
CA LYS A 70 8.87 9.72 -8.32
C LYS A 70 10.39 9.90 -8.39
N ASP A 71 10.90 10.89 -7.68
CA ASP A 71 12.30 11.33 -7.71
C ASP A 71 13.30 10.34 -7.09
N ASP A 72 12.79 9.34 -6.36
CA ASP A 72 13.56 8.23 -5.77
C ASP A 72 13.78 7.03 -6.74
N LEU A 73 13.17 7.06 -7.94
CA LEU A 73 13.30 5.98 -8.91
C LEU A 73 14.40 6.24 -9.94
N THR A 74 15.21 5.20 -10.20
CA THR A 74 16.26 5.20 -11.25
C THR A 74 15.77 4.67 -12.59
N GLN A 75 14.56 4.12 -12.63
CA GLN A 75 13.92 3.56 -13.81
C GLN A 75 12.53 4.12 -13.97
N THR A 76 12.10 4.23 -15.21
CA THR A 76 10.73 4.62 -15.57
C THR A 76 9.96 3.39 -16.04
N THR A 77 8.79 3.18 -15.44
CA THR A 77 7.80 2.23 -15.92
C THR A 77 6.79 2.96 -16.80
N VAL A 78 6.63 2.48 -18.04
CA VAL A 78 5.62 3.01 -18.97
C VAL A 78 4.65 1.90 -19.32
N ILE A 79 3.37 2.17 -19.17
CA ILE A 79 2.26 1.31 -19.62
C ILE A 79 1.39 2.15 -20.55
N MET A 80 1.12 1.62 -21.72
CA MET A 80 0.27 2.28 -22.70
C MET A 80 -0.78 1.31 -23.25
N GLY A 81 -1.98 1.78 -23.49
CA GLY A 81 -3.02 0.88 -23.99
C GLY A 81 -4.34 1.58 -24.30
N HIS A 82 -5.22 0.79 -24.86
CA HIS A 82 -6.59 1.18 -25.18
C HIS A 82 -7.55 0.00 -25.01
N LYS A 83 -8.85 0.24 -25.12
CA LYS A 83 -9.87 -0.78 -25.13
C LYS A 83 -9.62 -1.78 -26.27
N GLY A 84 -9.59 -3.07 -25.93
CA GLY A 84 -9.44 -4.16 -26.86
C GLY A 84 -10.79 -4.71 -27.34
N ILE A 85 -10.86 -6.03 -27.55
CA ILE A 85 -12.03 -6.73 -28.08
C ILE A 85 -12.53 -7.83 -27.14
N ARG A 86 -13.70 -8.35 -27.42
CA ARG A 86 -14.22 -9.58 -26.81
C ARG A 86 -13.73 -10.81 -27.60
N ALA A 87 -13.74 -11.96 -26.94
CA ALA A 87 -13.31 -13.22 -27.55
C ALA A 87 -14.23 -13.72 -28.68
N ASP A 88 -15.47 -13.21 -28.79
CA ASP A 88 -16.39 -13.49 -29.92
C ASP A 88 -16.16 -12.59 -31.15
N SER A 89 -15.19 -11.67 -31.07
CA SER A 89 -14.81 -10.84 -32.21
C SER A 89 -14.27 -11.69 -33.37
N PRO A 90 -14.62 -11.38 -34.63
CA PRO A 90 -14.07 -12.06 -35.81
C PRO A 90 -12.54 -11.87 -35.92
N TYR A 91 -11.99 -10.87 -35.27
CA TYR A 91 -10.54 -10.56 -35.23
C TYR A 91 -9.78 -11.27 -34.12
N TYR A 92 -10.47 -12.01 -33.22
CA TYR A 92 -9.88 -12.60 -32.02
C TYR A 92 -8.60 -13.42 -32.32
N ALA A 93 -8.68 -14.41 -33.19
CA ALA A 93 -7.53 -15.25 -33.52
C ALA A 93 -6.38 -14.46 -34.17
N GLY A 94 -6.70 -13.49 -35.03
CA GLY A 94 -5.70 -12.63 -35.68
C GLY A 94 -4.96 -11.75 -34.69
N VAL A 95 -5.68 -11.15 -33.75
CA VAL A 95 -5.12 -10.31 -32.69
C VAL A 95 -4.25 -11.14 -31.74
N MET A 96 -4.67 -12.36 -31.38
CA MET A 96 -3.86 -13.24 -30.52
C MET A 96 -2.55 -13.65 -31.18
N VAL A 97 -2.58 -14.01 -32.46
CA VAL A 97 -1.38 -14.32 -33.25
C VAL A 97 -0.50 -13.08 -33.41
N GLY A 98 -1.09 -11.94 -33.74
CA GLY A 98 -0.37 -10.66 -33.86
C GLY A 98 0.31 -10.25 -32.56
N ASN A 99 -0.36 -10.37 -31.43
CA ASN A 99 0.24 -10.06 -30.13
C ASN A 99 1.40 -11.02 -29.77
N ARG A 100 1.27 -12.30 -30.14
CA ARG A 100 2.35 -13.27 -29.95
C ARG A 100 3.62 -12.88 -30.71
N ILE A 101 3.47 -12.23 -31.87
CA ILE A 101 4.59 -11.71 -32.68
C ILE A 101 5.11 -10.40 -32.09
N LEU A 102 4.21 -9.48 -31.71
CA LEU A 102 4.57 -8.15 -31.24
C LEU A 102 5.35 -8.18 -29.91
N GLY A 103 4.78 -8.74 -28.84
CA GLY A 103 5.35 -8.65 -27.52
C GLY A 103 4.86 -9.71 -26.51
N GLY A 104 4.07 -10.70 -26.95
CA GLY A 104 3.46 -11.73 -26.12
C GLY A 104 4.40 -12.88 -25.70
N GLY A 105 5.70 -12.69 -25.66
CA GLY A 105 6.68 -13.70 -25.25
C GLY A 105 8.12 -13.28 -25.47
N PHE A 106 9.04 -14.24 -25.33
CA PHE A 106 10.46 -14.07 -25.70
C PHE A 106 10.64 -14.17 -27.22
N SER A 107 11.66 -13.50 -27.77
CA SER A 107 11.95 -13.46 -29.22
C SER A 107 10.87 -12.77 -30.06
N THR A 108 10.17 -11.82 -29.48
CA THR A 108 9.15 -10.98 -30.14
C THR A 108 9.76 -9.72 -30.74
N ARG A 109 9.01 -8.98 -31.58
CA ARG A 109 9.49 -7.74 -32.19
C ARG A 109 9.93 -6.72 -31.13
N LEU A 110 9.10 -6.47 -30.10
CA LEU A 110 9.45 -5.55 -29.02
C LEU A 110 10.71 -5.99 -28.27
N PHE A 111 10.83 -7.26 -27.94
CA PHE A 111 12.00 -7.77 -27.24
C PHE A 111 13.28 -7.63 -28.10
N ASN A 112 13.21 -8.06 -29.36
CA ASN A 112 14.36 -8.05 -30.25
C ASN A 112 14.79 -6.62 -30.59
N GLU A 113 13.86 -5.73 -30.88
CA GLU A 113 14.16 -4.37 -31.29
C GLU A 113 14.61 -3.52 -30.11
N ILE A 114 13.83 -3.48 -29.02
CA ILE A 114 14.02 -2.52 -27.94
C ILE A 114 15.06 -3.01 -26.93
N ARG A 115 14.97 -4.29 -26.53
CA ARG A 115 15.92 -4.83 -25.56
C ARG A 115 17.23 -5.27 -26.22
N SER A 116 17.15 -6.11 -27.27
CA SER A 116 18.36 -6.74 -27.81
C SER A 116 19.15 -5.82 -28.76
N ARG A 117 18.47 -5.12 -29.68
CA ARG A 117 19.13 -4.29 -30.67
C ARG A 117 19.48 -2.91 -30.18
N GLN A 118 18.53 -2.24 -29.52
CA GLN A 118 18.73 -0.86 -29.05
C GLN A 118 19.24 -0.77 -27.61
N GLY A 119 19.07 -1.80 -26.77
CA GLY A 119 19.50 -1.82 -25.38
C GLY A 119 18.74 -0.80 -24.49
N LEU A 120 17.54 -0.39 -24.88
CA LEU A 120 16.79 0.66 -24.22
C LEU A 120 16.09 0.18 -22.94
N ALA A 121 15.63 -1.08 -22.90
CA ALA A 121 14.84 -1.58 -21.79
C ALA A 121 15.28 -2.97 -21.32
N TYR A 122 15.17 -3.21 -20.01
CA TYR A 122 15.34 -4.54 -19.44
C TYR A 122 14.13 -5.42 -19.68
N SER A 123 12.94 -4.85 -19.54
CA SER A 123 11.66 -5.52 -19.73
C SER A 123 10.80 -4.72 -20.71
N VAL A 124 10.29 -5.41 -21.72
CA VAL A 124 9.34 -4.84 -22.69
C VAL A 124 8.44 -5.96 -23.22
N GLY A 125 7.18 -5.66 -23.45
CA GLY A 125 6.22 -6.62 -23.96
C GLY A 125 4.89 -5.99 -24.32
N SER A 126 3.97 -6.83 -24.80
CA SER A 126 2.58 -6.46 -25.04
C SER A 126 1.62 -7.56 -24.60
N SER A 127 0.40 -7.17 -24.32
CA SER A 127 -0.71 -8.05 -24.00
C SER A 127 -1.94 -7.59 -24.77
N SER A 128 -2.60 -8.52 -25.42
CA SER A 128 -3.90 -8.29 -26.01
C SER A 128 -4.94 -9.11 -25.25
N GLY A 129 -5.28 -8.60 -24.07
CA GLY A 129 -6.32 -9.20 -23.24
C GLY A 129 -7.66 -9.17 -23.97
N THR A 130 -8.30 -10.33 -24.06
CA THR A 130 -9.64 -10.45 -24.64
C THR A 130 -10.59 -10.97 -23.57
N GLY A 131 -11.62 -10.20 -23.27
CA GLY A 131 -12.61 -10.59 -22.28
C GLY A 131 -13.69 -11.47 -22.90
N PHE A 132 -14.30 -12.33 -22.10
CA PHE A 132 -15.48 -13.11 -22.50
C PHE A 132 -16.77 -12.33 -22.29
N ARG A 133 -16.87 -11.53 -21.25
CA ARG A 133 -18.03 -10.68 -20.94
C ARG A 133 -17.87 -9.27 -21.46
N TYR A 134 -16.72 -8.66 -21.21
CA TYR A 134 -16.38 -7.28 -21.61
C TYR A 134 -15.22 -7.28 -22.60
N PRO A 135 -15.04 -6.22 -23.40
CA PRO A 135 -13.80 -6.01 -24.12
C PRO A 135 -12.59 -6.07 -23.16
N GLY A 136 -11.53 -6.73 -23.59
CA GLY A 136 -10.27 -6.71 -22.85
C GLY A 136 -9.50 -5.40 -23.08
N LEU A 137 -8.22 -5.40 -22.77
CA LEU A 137 -7.30 -4.28 -23.01
C LEU A 137 -6.16 -4.71 -23.92
N PHE A 138 -5.86 -3.91 -24.93
CA PHE A 138 -4.57 -3.98 -25.59
C PHE A 138 -3.60 -3.09 -24.85
N MET A 139 -2.46 -3.64 -24.43
CA MET A 139 -1.44 -2.93 -23.67
C MET A 139 -0.05 -3.25 -24.20
N ALA A 140 0.82 -2.24 -24.18
CA ALA A 140 2.26 -2.43 -24.23
C ALA A 140 2.89 -1.83 -22.97
N PHE A 141 3.97 -2.41 -22.50
CA PHE A 141 4.63 -2.00 -21.27
C PHE A 141 6.14 -2.11 -21.38
N THR A 142 6.82 -1.27 -20.63
CA THR A 142 8.28 -1.32 -20.52
C THR A 142 8.75 -0.85 -19.16
N MET A 143 9.95 -1.32 -18.78
CA MET A 143 10.74 -0.77 -17.71
C MET A 143 12.10 -0.40 -18.31
N THR A 144 12.39 0.90 -18.34
CA THR A 144 13.54 1.50 -19.01
C THR A 144 14.30 2.43 -18.06
N LYS A 145 15.51 2.83 -18.42
CA LYS A 145 16.23 3.90 -17.70
C LYS A 145 15.49 5.22 -17.86
N SER A 146 15.56 6.09 -16.87
CA SER A 146 14.92 7.41 -16.93
C SER A 146 15.37 8.22 -18.15
N GLU A 147 16.67 8.20 -18.48
CA GLU A 147 17.23 8.95 -19.60
C GLU A 147 16.88 8.38 -21.00
N THR A 148 16.05 7.36 -21.08
CA THR A 148 15.59 6.76 -22.34
C THR A 148 14.09 6.53 -22.38
N SER A 149 13.33 7.17 -21.48
CA SER A 149 11.90 6.93 -21.28
C SER A 149 11.07 7.31 -22.52
N GLN A 150 11.26 8.49 -23.07
CA GLN A 150 10.55 8.94 -24.27
C GLN A 150 10.95 8.11 -25.48
N LYS A 151 12.24 7.99 -25.73
CA LYS A 151 12.78 7.21 -26.85
C LYS A 151 12.29 5.75 -26.85
N THR A 152 12.21 5.12 -25.68
CA THR A 152 11.68 3.75 -25.58
C THR A 152 10.19 3.71 -25.92
N THR A 153 9.43 4.71 -25.48
CA THR A 153 7.99 4.84 -25.78
C THR A 153 7.76 5.01 -27.29
N GLU A 154 8.55 5.88 -27.95
CA GLU A 154 8.54 6.06 -29.40
C GLU A 154 8.83 4.73 -30.15
N ALA A 155 9.83 4.00 -29.69
CA ALA A 155 10.22 2.73 -30.31
C ALA A 155 9.12 1.67 -30.18
N ILE A 156 8.41 1.61 -29.04
CA ILE A 156 7.26 0.70 -28.87
C ILE A 156 6.12 1.09 -29.81
N LEU A 157 5.77 2.38 -29.89
CA LEU A 157 4.71 2.86 -30.78
C LEU A 157 5.06 2.62 -32.25
N ALA A 158 6.33 2.77 -32.63
CA ALA A 158 6.81 2.46 -33.97
C ALA A 158 6.64 0.98 -34.34
N GLU A 159 6.96 0.04 -33.42
CA GLU A 159 6.76 -1.39 -33.66
C GLU A 159 5.28 -1.76 -33.75
N ILE A 160 4.42 -1.15 -32.94
CA ILE A 160 2.96 -1.30 -33.07
C ILE A 160 2.49 -0.75 -34.44
N GLY A 161 3.03 0.40 -34.85
CA GLY A 161 2.77 1.01 -36.17
C GLY A 161 3.15 0.08 -37.35
N LYS A 162 4.26 -0.65 -37.25
CA LYS A 162 4.64 -1.65 -38.28
C LYS A 162 3.63 -2.79 -38.32
N MET A 163 3.11 -3.24 -37.17
CA MET A 163 2.11 -4.32 -37.16
C MET A 163 0.81 -3.95 -37.86
N ILE A 164 0.44 -2.68 -37.93
CA ILE A 164 -0.76 -2.20 -38.63
C ILE A 164 -0.51 -1.73 -40.06
N THR A 165 0.75 -1.64 -40.50
CA THR A 165 1.08 -1.16 -41.85
C THR A 165 1.70 -2.23 -42.74
N GLU A 166 2.40 -3.19 -42.18
CA GLU A 166 3.18 -4.20 -42.87
C GLU A 166 2.74 -5.62 -42.52
N PRO A 167 2.68 -6.56 -43.48
CA PRO A 167 2.42 -7.95 -43.14
C PRO A 167 3.59 -8.54 -42.34
N VAL A 168 3.27 -9.46 -41.45
CA VAL A 168 4.26 -10.25 -40.71
C VAL A 168 5.01 -11.21 -41.64
N THR A 169 6.24 -11.57 -41.30
CA THR A 169 7.01 -12.54 -42.07
C THR A 169 6.48 -13.96 -41.89
N VAL A 170 6.83 -14.84 -42.83
CA VAL A 170 6.45 -16.26 -42.77
C VAL A 170 6.97 -16.93 -41.50
N ASP A 171 8.23 -16.63 -41.13
CA ASP A 171 8.86 -17.21 -39.94
C ASP A 171 8.23 -16.72 -38.64
N GLU A 172 7.90 -15.43 -38.52
CA GLU A 172 7.19 -14.87 -37.36
C GLU A 172 5.81 -15.51 -37.21
N LEU A 173 5.08 -15.63 -38.32
CA LEU A 173 3.76 -16.24 -38.33
C LEU A 173 3.81 -17.70 -37.90
N GLN A 174 4.76 -18.49 -38.44
CA GLN A 174 4.86 -19.90 -38.09
C GLN A 174 5.25 -20.09 -36.62
N GLN A 175 6.24 -19.34 -36.12
CA GLN A 175 6.65 -19.39 -34.71
C GLN A 175 5.49 -19.00 -33.76
N ALA A 176 4.70 -17.98 -34.11
CA ALA A 176 3.58 -17.58 -33.32
C ALA A 176 2.47 -18.66 -33.27
N LYS A 177 2.14 -19.26 -34.42
CA LYS A 177 1.17 -20.36 -34.52
C LYS A 177 1.62 -21.56 -33.69
N ASP A 178 2.86 -22.00 -33.82
CA ASP A 178 3.42 -23.12 -33.08
C ASP A 178 3.43 -22.83 -31.57
N GLY A 179 3.84 -21.61 -31.19
CA GLY A 179 3.84 -21.18 -29.80
C GLY A 179 2.46 -21.19 -29.16
N ILE A 180 1.43 -20.71 -29.86
CA ILE A 180 0.05 -20.73 -29.37
C ILE A 180 -0.45 -22.18 -29.27
N LEU A 181 -0.39 -22.94 -30.33
CA LEU A 181 -0.94 -24.31 -30.39
C LEU A 181 -0.29 -25.26 -29.40
N ASN A 182 1.03 -25.11 -29.19
CA ASN A 182 1.75 -25.92 -28.21
C ASN A 182 1.45 -25.51 -26.75
N SER A 183 1.27 -24.21 -26.48
CA SER A 183 0.92 -23.75 -25.12
C SER A 183 -0.47 -24.15 -24.68
N GLU A 184 -1.41 -24.30 -25.61
CA GLU A 184 -2.78 -24.70 -25.31
C GLU A 184 -2.87 -26.08 -24.66
N VAL A 185 -1.96 -27.01 -24.99
CA VAL A 185 -1.95 -28.35 -24.40
C VAL A 185 -1.79 -28.30 -22.88
N PHE A 186 -1.03 -27.34 -22.36
CA PHE A 186 -0.77 -27.19 -20.93
C PHE A 186 -1.89 -26.44 -20.17
N GLN A 187 -2.84 -25.84 -20.88
CA GLN A 187 -3.97 -25.13 -20.26
C GLN A 187 -5.19 -26.01 -20.01
N TYR A 188 -5.13 -27.29 -20.41
CA TYR A 188 -6.24 -28.25 -20.31
C TYR A 188 -5.77 -29.60 -19.80
N ASP A 189 -4.85 -29.59 -18.84
CA ASP A 189 -4.18 -30.80 -18.35
C ASP A 189 -5.05 -31.54 -17.31
N THR A 190 -5.94 -30.81 -16.63
CA THR A 190 -6.80 -31.38 -15.60
C THR A 190 -8.29 -31.34 -15.99
N LYS A 191 -9.08 -32.22 -15.39
CA LYS A 191 -10.54 -32.22 -15.56
C LYS A 191 -11.16 -30.92 -15.07
N GLU A 192 -10.60 -30.36 -14.01
CA GLU A 192 -11.05 -29.12 -13.38
C GLU A 192 -10.89 -27.92 -14.33
N GLU A 193 -9.75 -27.82 -15.02
CA GLU A 193 -9.51 -26.77 -16.02
C GLU A 193 -10.47 -26.88 -17.21
N ILE A 194 -10.65 -28.09 -17.73
CA ILE A 194 -11.60 -28.34 -18.83
C ILE A 194 -13.02 -27.94 -18.42
N LEU A 195 -13.47 -28.41 -17.25
CA LEU A 195 -14.81 -28.12 -16.75
C LEU A 195 -15.00 -26.64 -16.42
N GLY A 196 -14.01 -25.99 -15.81
CA GLY A 196 -14.05 -24.55 -15.55
C GLY A 196 -14.22 -23.72 -16.82
N ARG A 197 -13.54 -24.13 -17.90
CA ARG A 197 -13.68 -23.50 -19.22
C ARG A 197 -15.06 -23.74 -19.84
N MET A 198 -15.59 -24.95 -19.75
CA MET A 198 -16.94 -25.26 -20.21
C MET A 198 -18.00 -24.43 -19.51
N VAL A 199 -17.92 -24.28 -18.20
CA VAL A 199 -18.82 -23.43 -17.43
C VAL A 199 -18.72 -21.96 -17.87
N MET A 200 -17.52 -21.48 -18.10
CA MET A 200 -17.31 -20.11 -18.58
C MET A 200 -17.94 -19.90 -19.97
N PHE A 201 -17.79 -20.87 -20.90
CA PHE A 201 -18.41 -20.78 -22.21
C PHE A 201 -19.93 -20.78 -22.09
N GLU A 202 -20.51 -21.69 -21.30
CA GLU A 202 -21.95 -21.73 -21.03
C GLU A 202 -22.47 -20.43 -20.48
N ARG A 203 -21.81 -19.92 -19.43
CA ARG A 203 -22.19 -18.68 -18.72
C ARG A 203 -22.22 -17.45 -19.63
N TYR A 204 -21.27 -17.35 -20.55
CA TYR A 204 -21.13 -16.18 -21.44
C TYR A 204 -21.68 -16.43 -22.84
N GLY A 205 -22.34 -17.59 -23.08
CA GLY A 205 -23.00 -17.90 -24.36
C GLY A 205 -22.03 -18.25 -25.49
N TYR A 206 -20.82 -18.70 -25.16
CA TYR A 206 -19.87 -19.19 -26.17
C TYR A 206 -20.16 -20.66 -26.52
N PRO A 207 -19.95 -21.07 -27.80
CA PRO A 207 -20.16 -22.45 -28.19
C PRO A 207 -19.14 -23.37 -27.47
N ILE A 208 -19.57 -24.59 -27.18
CA ILE A 208 -18.74 -25.59 -26.48
C ILE A 208 -17.47 -25.95 -27.26
N ASP A 209 -17.49 -25.82 -28.57
CA ASP A 209 -16.38 -26.05 -29.49
C ASP A 209 -15.57 -24.77 -29.79
N PHE A 210 -15.74 -23.74 -28.96
CA PHE A 210 -15.04 -22.45 -29.16
C PHE A 210 -13.52 -22.60 -29.27
N LEU A 211 -12.93 -23.43 -28.41
CA LEU A 211 -11.49 -23.67 -28.42
C LEU A 211 -11.03 -24.36 -29.71
N GLN A 212 -11.77 -25.39 -30.17
CA GLN A 212 -11.43 -26.09 -31.36
C GLN A 212 -11.50 -25.18 -32.60
N LYS A 213 -12.52 -24.31 -32.66
CA LYS A 213 -12.66 -23.29 -33.70
C LYS A 213 -11.51 -22.26 -33.65
N TYR A 214 -11.14 -21.82 -32.47
CA TYR A 214 -9.99 -20.92 -32.29
C TYR A 214 -8.69 -21.56 -32.78
N GLN A 215 -8.40 -22.79 -32.38
CA GLN A 215 -7.22 -23.52 -32.83
C GLN A 215 -7.20 -23.71 -34.35
N GLU A 216 -8.34 -24.00 -34.98
CA GLU A 216 -8.47 -24.10 -36.42
C GLU A 216 -8.21 -22.76 -37.10
N GLN A 217 -8.75 -21.66 -36.58
CA GLN A 217 -8.45 -20.31 -37.06
C GLN A 217 -6.97 -19.97 -36.97
N VAL A 218 -6.29 -20.33 -35.86
CA VAL A 218 -4.85 -20.14 -35.69
C VAL A 218 -4.07 -20.96 -36.72
N ARG A 219 -4.41 -22.26 -36.94
CA ARG A 219 -3.73 -23.10 -37.96
C ARG A 219 -3.86 -22.50 -39.36
N ASN A 220 -5.01 -21.92 -39.69
CA ASN A 220 -5.32 -21.33 -41.00
C ASN A 220 -5.06 -19.83 -41.07
N MET A 221 -4.37 -19.25 -40.06
CA MET A 221 -4.00 -17.83 -40.03
C MET A 221 -2.97 -17.51 -41.12
N THR A 222 -3.17 -16.39 -41.80
CA THR A 222 -2.25 -15.86 -42.82
C THR A 222 -1.71 -14.48 -42.37
N ALA A 223 -0.61 -14.02 -42.99
CA ALA A 223 -0.04 -12.71 -42.72
C ALA A 223 -1.03 -11.57 -43.03
N GLU A 224 -1.83 -11.71 -44.08
CA GLU A 224 -2.86 -10.72 -44.45
C GLU A 224 -3.97 -10.64 -43.40
N LYS A 225 -4.43 -11.78 -42.85
CA LYS A 225 -5.42 -11.81 -41.78
C LYS A 225 -4.91 -11.23 -40.46
N VAL A 226 -3.61 -11.43 -40.14
CA VAL A 226 -2.99 -10.79 -38.98
C VAL A 226 -2.97 -9.27 -39.17
N LEU A 227 -2.55 -8.80 -40.36
CA LEU A 227 -2.52 -7.39 -40.69
C LEU A 227 -3.95 -6.76 -40.66
N GLU A 228 -4.94 -7.47 -41.21
CA GLU A 228 -6.35 -7.03 -41.16
C GLU A 228 -6.82 -6.88 -39.72
N ALA A 229 -6.58 -7.89 -38.87
CA ALA A 229 -6.97 -7.86 -37.45
C ALA A 229 -6.23 -6.74 -36.69
N ALA A 230 -4.94 -6.57 -36.91
CA ALA A 230 -4.17 -5.50 -36.30
C ALA A 230 -4.70 -4.12 -36.70
N LYS A 231 -4.99 -3.87 -37.98
CA LYS A 231 -5.60 -2.60 -38.45
C LYS A 231 -6.96 -2.33 -37.85
N ALA A 232 -7.76 -3.37 -37.64
CA ALA A 232 -9.11 -3.23 -37.12
C ALA A 232 -9.16 -2.99 -35.61
N VAL A 233 -8.13 -3.39 -34.87
CA VAL A 233 -8.18 -3.45 -33.41
C VAL A 233 -7.14 -2.59 -32.71
N TRP A 234 -5.97 -2.43 -33.29
CA TRP A 234 -4.88 -1.66 -32.64
C TRP A 234 -4.83 -0.24 -33.17
N HIS A 235 -4.92 0.69 -32.22
CA HIS A 235 -4.98 2.13 -32.47
C HIS A 235 -3.89 2.87 -31.70
N PRO A 236 -2.63 2.83 -32.17
CA PRO A 236 -1.50 3.47 -31.45
C PRO A 236 -1.68 4.97 -31.25
N ASP A 237 -2.52 5.61 -32.07
CA ASP A 237 -2.89 7.02 -31.98
C ASP A 237 -3.96 7.32 -30.91
N GLN A 238 -4.56 6.28 -30.30
CA GLN A 238 -5.60 6.41 -29.26
C GLN A 238 -5.17 5.85 -27.90
N MET A 239 -3.90 5.49 -27.75
CA MET A 239 -3.41 4.92 -26.50
C MET A 239 -3.37 5.97 -25.38
N THR A 240 -3.92 5.61 -24.23
CA THR A 240 -3.63 6.27 -22.96
C THR A 240 -2.29 5.76 -22.45
N ILE A 241 -1.41 6.67 -22.04
CA ILE A 241 -0.07 6.36 -21.54
C ILE A 241 0.00 6.72 -20.06
N PHE A 242 0.54 5.80 -19.26
CA PHE A 242 0.92 6.03 -17.87
C PHE A 242 2.44 5.85 -17.76
N ALA A 243 3.11 6.85 -17.19
CA ALA A 243 4.55 6.83 -16.98
C ALA A 243 4.87 7.19 -15.52
N VAL A 244 5.65 6.35 -14.85
CA VAL A 244 6.03 6.51 -13.45
C VAL A 244 7.56 6.45 -13.35
N GLY A 245 8.19 7.50 -12.84
CA GLY A 245 9.63 7.58 -12.68
C GLY A 245 10.11 8.96 -12.28
N ASN A 246 11.41 9.17 -12.20
CA ASN A 246 11.99 10.49 -11.94
C ASN A 246 11.89 11.36 -13.21
N TYR A 247 10.87 12.21 -13.24
CA TYR A 247 10.54 13.04 -14.40
C TYR A 247 11.67 13.99 -14.81
N LYS A 248 12.48 14.45 -13.86
CA LYS A 248 13.61 15.36 -14.12
C LYS A 248 14.72 14.73 -14.96
N ASP A 249 14.84 13.40 -14.88
CA ASP A 249 15.89 12.63 -15.58
C ASP A 249 15.42 12.08 -16.94
N TRP A 250 14.18 12.38 -17.37
CA TRP A 250 13.67 11.88 -18.64
C TRP A 250 14.28 12.60 -19.83
N ASP A 251 14.41 11.89 -20.97
CA ASP A 251 14.93 12.38 -22.24
C ASP A 251 13.90 13.22 -23.05
N GLY A 252 12.71 13.47 -22.49
CA GLY A 252 11.67 14.31 -23.07
C GLY A 252 10.48 14.47 -22.13
N ASP A 253 9.53 15.34 -22.50
CA ASP A 253 8.38 15.70 -21.66
C ASP A 253 7.10 14.91 -22.00
N PHE A 254 7.18 13.96 -22.93
CA PHE A 254 6.06 13.14 -23.42
C PHE A 254 4.93 13.91 -24.12
N SER A 255 5.06 15.24 -24.30
CA SER A 255 4.01 16.08 -24.91
C SER A 255 3.68 15.71 -26.36
N GLU A 256 4.60 15.07 -27.09
CA GLU A 256 4.36 14.56 -28.44
C GLU A 256 3.35 13.40 -28.50
N PHE A 257 3.15 12.68 -27.38
CA PHE A 257 2.20 11.58 -27.31
C PHE A 257 0.79 12.03 -26.91
N GLY A 258 0.60 13.26 -26.48
CA GLY A 258 -0.69 13.81 -26.08
C GLY A 258 -0.60 14.84 -24.95
N ALA A 259 -1.77 15.24 -24.43
CA ALA A 259 -1.83 16.12 -23.28
C ALA A 259 -1.25 15.42 -22.04
N VAL A 260 -0.29 16.08 -21.40
CA VAL A 260 0.40 15.54 -20.22
C VAL A 260 -0.33 15.99 -18.94
N ASN A 261 -0.77 15.05 -18.15
CA ASN A 261 -1.38 15.24 -16.85
C ASN A 261 -0.42 14.75 -15.76
N MET A 262 0.03 15.64 -14.89
CA MET A 262 0.74 15.24 -13.67
C MET A 262 -0.27 14.68 -12.67
N VAL A 263 -0.07 13.44 -12.25
CA VAL A 263 -0.97 12.74 -11.32
C VAL A 263 -0.36 12.75 -9.94
N ASP A 264 -1.04 13.39 -9.00
CA ASP A 264 -0.70 13.33 -7.59
C ASP A 264 -1.18 11.98 -7.02
N ILE A 265 -0.23 11.19 -6.54
CA ILE A 265 -0.47 9.89 -5.88
C ILE A 265 -0.35 9.98 -4.37
N THR A 266 -0.26 11.19 -3.82
CA THR A 266 -0.23 11.38 -2.37
C THR A 266 -1.49 10.74 -1.78
N ILE A 267 -1.30 9.73 -0.93
CA ILE A 267 -2.40 9.18 -0.16
C ILE A 267 -2.77 10.24 0.87
N PRO A 268 -3.99 10.84 0.80
CA PRO A 268 -4.40 11.78 1.82
C PRO A 268 -4.35 11.05 3.17
N GLU A 269 -3.52 11.55 4.07
CA GLU A 269 -3.61 11.08 5.45
C GLU A 269 -5.05 11.27 5.91
N PRO A 270 -5.64 10.29 6.61
CA PRO A 270 -6.90 10.49 7.29
C PRO A 270 -6.66 11.60 8.32
N THR A 271 -6.91 12.84 7.93
CA THR A 271 -6.92 13.97 8.84
C THR A 271 -8.00 13.66 9.87
N LEU A 272 -7.58 13.39 11.10
CA LEU A 272 -8.50 13.35 12.20
C LEU A 272 -9.12 14.76 12.24
N GLU A 273 -10.38 14.88 11.86
CA GLU A 273 -11.09 16.15 11.96
C GLU A 273 -11.22 16.47 13.46
N ILE A 274 -10.31 17.31 13.96
CA ILE A 274 -10.36 17.82 15.31
C ILE A 274 -11.32 18.99 15.28
N PRO A 275 -12.46 18.92 16.00
CA PRO A 275 -13.43 20.01 16.01
C PRO A 275 -12.81 21.30 16.55
N ASP A 276 -13.36 22.44 16.20
CA ASP A 276 -12.95 23.71 16.78
C ASP A 276 -13.01 23.65 18.32
N ALA A 277 -11.95 24.14 18.95
CA ALA A 277 -11.85 24.15 20.40
C ALA A 277 -12.84 25.13 21.03
N THR A 278 -13.66 24.66 21.97
CA THR A 278 -14.54 25.51 22.77
C THR A 278 -13.99 25.68 24.17
N PRO A 279 -14.36 26.76 24.90
CA PRO A 279 -13.97 26.93 26.31
C PRO A 279 -14.36 25.73 27.19
N GLU A 280 -15.47 25.05 26.89
CA GLU A 280 -15.93 23.87 27.61
C GLU A 280 -15.04 22.66 27.28
N SER A 281 -14.74 22.39 26.00
CA SER A 281 -13.88 21.28 25.59
C SER A 281 -12.46 21.43 26.11
N LEU A 282 -11.92 22.66 26.17
CA LEU A 282 -10.63 22.96 26.74
C LEU A 282 -10.58 22.75 28.26
N ALA A 283 -11.61 23.22 28.99
CA ALA A 283 -11.70 23.02 30.43
C ALA A 283 -11.81 21.53 30.78
N LYS A 284 -12.65 20.79 30.06
CA LYS A 284 -12.85 19.35 30.23
C LYS A 284 -11.55 18.59 29.91
N GLY A 285 -10.87 18.91 28.79
CA GLY A 285 -9.62 18.27 28.39
C GLY A 285 -8.51 18.49 29.42
N LYS A 286 -8.35 19.72 29.91
CA LYS A 286 -7.37 20.03 30.97
C LYS A 286 -7.69 19.27 32.27
N ALA A 287 -8.96 19.11 32.64
CA ALA A 287 -9.38 18.31 33.79
C ALA A 287 -9.03 16.82 33.61
N LEU A 288 -9.29 16.25 32.43
CA LEU A 288 -8.99 14.85 32.10
C LEU A 288 -7.47 14.55 32.18
N ILE A 289 -6.63 15.38 31.55
CA ILE A 289 -5.17 15.19 31.61
C ILE A 289 -4.67 15.42 33.06
N SER A 290 -5.24 16.36 33.82
CA SER A 290 -4.90 16.54 35.23
C SER A 290 -5.21 15.30 36.05
N ALA A 291 -6.38 14.67 35.84
CA ALA A 291 -6.76 13.42 36.50
C ALA A 291 -5.82 12.27 36.12
N ALA A 292 -5.43 12.16 34.84
CA ALA A 292 -4.45 11.17 34.39
C ALA A 292 -3.07 11.37 35.05
N ARG A 293 -2.61 12.61 35.14
CA ARG A 293 -1.37 12.95 35.89
C ARG A 293 -1.50 12.56 37.36
N ASP A 294 -2.65 12.84 37.99
CA ASP A 294 -2.87 12.54 39.39
C ASP A 294 -2.91 11.02 39.64
N ALA A 295 -3.44 10.24 38.70
CA ALA A 295 -3.38 8.78 38.71
C ALA A 295 -1.96 8.23 38.48
N ALA A 296 -1.10 9.00 37.83
CA ALA A 296 0.30 8.63 37.53
C ALA A 296 1.31 9.03 38.63
N GLY A 297 0.89 9.67 39.72
CA GLY A 297 1.75 10.07 40.82
C GLY A 297 1.48 11.47 41.38
N GLY A 298 0.72 12.28 40.68
CA GLY A 298 0.24 13.58 41.11
C GLY A 298 1.14 14.78 40.78
N LYS A 299 0.53 15.96 40.83
CA LYS A 299 1.18 17.23 40.45
C LYS A 299 2.51 17.47 41.17
N GLN A 300 2.58 17.17 42.48
CA GLN A 300 3.78 17.43 43.26
C GLN A 300 4.95 16.51 42.89
N ALA A 301 4.66 15.23 42.60
CA ALA A 301 5.70 14.28 42.18
C ALA A 301 6.32 14.71 40.84
N PHE A 302 5.52 15.07 39.84
CA PHE A 302 6.01 15.54 38.54
C PHE A 302 6.71 16.89 38.64
N ALA A 303 6.25 17.82 39.47
CA ALA A 303 6.94 19.10 39.71
C ALA A 303 8.28 18.91 40.41
N GLY A 304 8.41 17.91 41.29
CA GLY A 304 9.65 17.56 42.01
C GLY A 304 10.63 16.73 41.19
N LEU A 305 10.24 16.25 40.01
CA LEU A 305 11.09 15.43 39.14
C LEU A 305 12.13 16.31 38.41
N ARG A 306 13.34 16.39 38.92
CA ARG A 306 14.45 17.16 38.31
C ARG A 306 15.20 16.37 37.24
N SER A 307 15.23 15.06 37.39
CA SER A 307 15.85 14.13 36.45
C SER A 307 15.19 12.77 36.56
N TYR A 308 15.30 11.98 35.49
CA TYR A 308 15.00 10.57 35.56
C TYR A 308 15.93 9.77 34.65
N SER A 309 16.06 8.49 34.92
CA SER A 309 16.64 7.53 33.98
C SER A 309 15.74 6.33 33.81
N ASN A 310 15.71 5.79 32.62
CA ASN A 310 15.04 4.52 32.35
C ASN A 310 15.90 3.61 31.44
N THR A 311 15.72 2.32 31.64
CA THR A 311 16.25 1.27 30.75
C THR A 311 15.07 0.49 30.17
N SER A 312 15.04 0.34 28.86
CA SER A 312 13.96 -0.32 28.16
C SER A 312 14.51 -1.29 27.11
N GLN A 313 13.75 -2.36 26.83
CA GLN A 313 13.99 -3.30 25.73
C GLN A 313 12.91 -3.10 24.67
N LEU A 314 13.31 -2.86 23.43
CA LEU A 314 12.40 -2.84 22.28
C LEU A 314 12.63 -4.10 21.44
N ALA A 315 11.61 -4.96 21.37
CA ALA A 315 11.56 -6.07 20.45
C ALA A 315 10.76 -5.65 19.21
N ALA A 316 11.36 -5.67 18.02
CA ALA A 316 10.73 -5.27 16.77
C ALA A 316 11.07 -6.23 15.64
N THR A 317 10.15 -6.42 14.70
CA THR A 317 10.39 -7.19 13.48
C THR A 317 10.62 -6.23 12.31
N ILE A 318 11.84 -6.15 11.80
CA ILE A 318 12.23 -5.27 10.70
C ILE A 318 12.65 -6.12 9.51
N GLN A 319 11.95 -5.96 8.38
CA GLN A 319 12.19 -6.74 7.15
C GLN A 319 12.22 -8.27 7.39
N GLY A 320 11.33 -8.76 8.27
CA GLY A 320 11.23 -10.19 8.61
C GLY A 320 12.31 -10.70 9.59
N MET A 321 13.15 -9.82 10.14
CA MET A 321 14.15 -10.16 11.16
C MET A 321 13.70 -9.65 12.53
N ASP A 322 13.69 -10.53 13.53
CA ASP A 322 13.42 -10.15 14.91
C ASP A 322 14.68 -9.52 15.52
N LEU A 323 14.57 -8.26 15.90
CA LEU A 323 15.65 -7.45 16.44
C LEU A 323 15.30 -6.97 17.84
N ASN A 324 16.28 -7.01 18.73
CA ASN A 324 16.17 -6.50 20.09
C ASN A 324 17.10 -5.29 20.28
N PHE A 325 16.55 -4.24 20.84
CA PHE A 325 17.27 -2.99 21.12
C PHE A 325 17.20 -2.70 22.61
N THR A 326 18.33 -2.35 23.21
CA THR A 326 18.35 -1.80 24.57
C THR A 326 18.44 -0.29 24.48
N ILE A 327 17.52 0.41 25.14
CA ILE A 327 17.45 1.87 25.18
C ILE A 327 17.66 2.33 26.61
N GLU A 328 18.72 3.09 26.85
CA GLU A 328 19.03 3.75 28.13
C GLU A 328 18.86 5.25 27.95
N LYS A 329 17.88 5.87 28.63
CA LYS A 329 17.61 7.30 28.54
C LYS A 329 17.80 7.94 29.89
N THR A 330 18.53 9.05 29.93
CA THR A 330 18.69 9.92 31.11
C THR A 330 18.28 11.33 30.73
N VAL A 331 17.33 11.88 31.48
CA VAL A 331 16.85 13.26 31.30
C VAL A 331 17.16 14.06 32.53
N VAL A 332 17.68 15.27 32.31
CA VAL A 332 17.88 16.28 33.37
C VAL A 332 17.19 17.56 32.92
N TYR A 333 16.12 17.89 33.59
CA TYR A 333 15.35 19.08 33.28
C TYR A 333 16.11 20.37 33.62
N PRO A 334 15.94 21.46 32.85
CA PRO A 334 14.93 21.61 31.81
C PRO A 334 15.39 21.21 30.39
N ASP A 335 16.67 20.96 30.14
CA ASP A 335 17.22 21.06 28.79
C ASP A 335 18.32 20.03 28.45
N LYS A 336 18.39 18.89 29.16
CA LYS A 336 19.40 17.87 28.90
C LYS A 336 18.78 16.49 28.76
N SER A 337 19.16 15.79 27.70
CA SER A 337 18.86 14.37 27.51
C SER A 337 20.10 13.62 27.01
N TYR A 338 20.27 12.41 27.48
CA TYR A 338 21.30 11.47 27.05
C TYR A 338 20.64 10.13 26.78
N THR A 339 20.68 9.66 25.53
CA THR A 339 20.05 8.40 25.12
C THR A 339 21.12 7.53 24.49
N VAL A 340 21.21 6.28 24.95
CA VAL A 340 22.05 5.24 24.35
C VAL A 340 21.11 4.15 23.80
N GLN A 341 21.24 3.87 22.53
CA GLN A 341 20.54 2.78 21.87
C GLN A 341 21.54 1.73 21.42
N LYS A 342 21.49 0.55 22.03
CA LYS A 342 22.31 -0.61 21.66
C LYS A 342 21.50 -1.48 20.70
N THR A 343 22.04 -1.68 19.51
CA THR A 343 21.43 -2.46 18.43
C THR A 343 22.37 -3.59 18.03
N PRO A 344 21.88 -4.61 17.30
CA PRO A 344 22.76 -5.64 16.71
C PRO A 344 23.82 -5.07 15.75
N PHE A 345 23.61 -3.85 15.25
CA PHE A 345 24.50 -3.19 14.28
C PHE A 345 25.48 -2.20 14.93
N GLY A 346 25.41 -2.01 16.23
CA GLY A 346 26.27 -1.10 16.99
C GLY A 346 25.51 -0.23 18.00
N THR A 347 26.24 0.61 18.68
CA THR A 347 25.68 1.52 19.69
C THR A 347 25.56 2.93 19.11
N MET A 348 24.39 3.51 19.27
CA MET A 348 24.11 4.91 18.92
C MET A 348 23.90 5.69 20.22
N THR A 349 24.44 6.90 20.29
CA THR A 349 24.25 7.79 21.42
C THR A 349 23.78 9.15 20.90
N SER A 350 22.72 9.69 21.50
CA SER A 350 22.22 11.03 21.23
C SER A 350 22.24 11.86 22.49
N VAL A 351 22.78 13.08 22.42
CA VAL A 351 22.94 13.99 23.55
C VAL A 351 22.37 15.35 23.22
N LEU A 352 21.49 15.83 24.07
CA LEU A 352 21.05 17.23 24.12
C LEU A 352 21.65 17.86 25.38
N ALA A 353 22.30 19.02 25.26
CA ALA A 353 22.94 19.73 26.39
C ALA A 353 22.72 21.24 26.23
N GLY A 354 21.54 21.73 26.62
CA GLY A 354 21.16 23.14 26.50
C GLY A 354 20.95 23.54 25.03
N ASP A 355 21.83 24.37 24.51
CA ASP A 355 21.82 24.89 23.14
C ASP A 355 22.69 24.07 22.16
N LYS A 356 23.23 22.96 22.60
CA LYS A 356 24.07 22.05 21.82
C LYS A 356 23.51 20.63 21.83
N GLY A 357 23.77 19.89 20.77
CA GLY A 357 23.46 18.47 20.69
C GLY A 357 24.39 17.77 19.70
N TRP A 358 24.58 16.48 19.90
CA TRP A 358 25.34 15.64 19.00
C TRP A 358 24.86 14.20 19.06
N ALA A 359 25.08 13.48 17.99
CA ALA A 359 24.89 12.04 17.92
C ALA A 359 26.22 11.36 17.59
N THR A 360 26.43 10.17 18.16
CA THR A 360 27.56 9.29 17.86
C THR A 360 27.04 7.91 17.49
N GLY A 361 27.67 7.24 16.52
CA GLY A 361 27.24 5.92 16.10
C GLY A 361 28.23 5.27 15.14
N PRO A 362 27.88 4.08 14.60
CA PRO A 362 28.75 3.35 13.68
C PRO A 362 29.15 4.14 12.42
N MET A 363 28.34 5.12 12.01
CA MET A 363 28.61 5.98 10.85
C MET A 363 29.38 7.27 11.20
N GLY A 364 29.85 7.41 12.44
CA GLY A 364 30.62 8.57 12.90
C GLY A 364 29.87 9.47 13.89
N ASN A 365 30.42 10.66 14.12
CA ASN A 365 29.89 11.66 15.04
C ASN A 365 29.35 12.84 14.22
N LYS A 366 28.12 13.28 14.54
CA LYS A 366 27.47 14.43 13.89
C LYS A 366 26.96 15.39 14.96
N ASP A 367 27.19 16.68 14.77
CA ASP A 367 26.53 17.72 15.58
C ASP A 367 25.07 17.86 15.07
N MET A 368 24.15 18.13 15.98
CA MET A 368 22.76 18.40 15.65
C MET A 368 22.63 19.79 15.02
N GLU A 369 21.88 19.89 13.96
CA GLU A 369 21.50 21.16 13.36
C GLU A 369 20.37 21.83 14.16
N ALA A 370 19.98 23.04 13.79
CA ALA A 370 18.99 23.82 14.57
C ALA A 370 17.64 23.09 14.69
N ASP A 371 17.20 22.46 13.61
CA ASP A 371 15.92 21.73 13.57
C ASP A 371 15.98 20.44 14.40
N ASP A 372 17.08 19.69 14.32
CA ASP A 372 17.30 18.50 15.16
C ASP A 372 17.31 18.86 16.66
N LEU A 373 17.94 20.00 17.02
CA LEU A 373 17.96 20.52 18.39
C LEU A 373 16.57 20.91 18.89
N GLN A 374 15.79 21.56 18.02
CA GLN A 374 14.42 21.93 18.37
C GLN A 374 13.55 20.69 18.55
N SER A 375 13.63 19.74 17.63
CA SER A 375 12.91 18.46 17.74
C SER A 375 13.25 17.69 19.01
N ALA A 376 14.53 17.62 19.38
CA ALA A 376 14.94 16.95 20.63
C ALA A 376 14.43 17.67 21.91
N ARG A 377 14.29 18.99 21.87
CA ARG A 377 13.67 19.76 22.97
C ARG A 377 12.18 19.54 23.05
N ASP A 378 11.51 19.53 21.88
CA ASP A 378 10.07 19.33 21.81
C ASP A 378 9.72 17.90 22.26
N GLU A 379 10.49 16.87 21.87
CA GLU A 379 10.33 15.50 22.37
C GLU A 379 10.38 15.43 23.91
N MET A 380 11.32 16.13 24.56
CA MET A 380 11.39 16.17 26.01
C MET A 380 10.16 16.81 26.68
N LEU A 381 9.45 17.69 25.97
CA LEU A 381 8.28 18.38 26.49
C LEU A 381 7.00 17.61 26.18
N THR A 382 6.96 16.92 25.04
CA THR A 382 5.77 16.26 24.51
C THR A 382 5.64 14.78 24.90
N ASP A 383 6.70 14.15 25.44
CA ASP A 383 6.55 12.83 26.05
C ASP A 383 5.56 12.89 27.25
N THR A 384 4.98 11.76 27.63
CA THR A 384 3.93 11.71 28.67
C THR A 384 4.41 12.37 29.99
N ILE A 385 5.68 12.20 30.36
CA ILE A 385 6.26 12.82 31.55
C ILE A 385 6.35 14.35 31.37
N GLY A 386 6.80 14.79 30.20
CA GLY A 386 6.93 16.20 29.84
C GLY A 386 5.59 16.93 29.87
N VAL A 387 4.55 16.33 29.29
CA VAL A 387 3.17 16.87 29.30
C VAL A 387 2.65 16.97 30.74
N PHE A 388 2.76 15.91 31.55
CA PHE A 388 2.31 15.91 32.93
C PHE A 388 3.06 16.92 33.81
N ARG A 389 4.35 17.12 33.55
CA ARG A 389 5.18 18.08 34.22
C ARG A 389 4.83 19.53 33.87
N ASN A 390 4.55 19.79 32.59
CA ASN A 390 4.42 21.14 32.04
C ASN A 390 2.99 21.41 31.51
N LEU A 391 1.95 20.83 32.11
CA LEU A 391 0.58 20.86 31.61
C LEU A 391 0.06 22.27 31.28
N ASP A 392 0.56 23.30 31.94
CA ASP A 392 0.14 24.68 31.70
C ASP A 392 0.68 25.27 30.38
N LYS A 393 1.61 24.61 29.72
CA LYS A 393 2.15 25.00 28.40
C LYS A 393 1.29 24.47 27.23
N PHE A 394 0.37 23.56 27.51
CA PHE A 394 -0.41 22.87 26.49
C PHE A 394 -1.86 23.32 26.45
N GLN A 395 -2.41 23.34 25.26
CA GLN A 395 -3.85 23.30 25.05
C GLN A 395 -4.32 21.85 25.10
N CYS A 396 -5.33 21.58 25.92
CA CYS A 396 -5.87 20.25 26.09
C CYS A 396 -7.37 20.31 25.76
N GLN A 397 -7.78 19.76 24.63
CA GLN A 397 -9.16 19.76 24.18
C GLN A 397 -9.74 18.35 24.32
N ALA A 398 -10.82 18.19 25.07
CA ALA A 398 -11.57 16.93 25.12
C ALA A 398 -12.27 16.68 23.79
N LEU A 399 -12.15 15.46 23.29
CA LEU A 399 -12.88 14.96 22.13
C LEU A 399 -13.99 14.00 22.58
N ASP A 400 -14.81 13.54 21.63
CA ASP A 400 -15.89 12.59 21.93
C ASP A 400 -15.34 11.23 22.39
N PRO A 401 -15.95 10.62 23.42
CA PRO A 401 -15.54 9.32 23.91
C PRO A 401 -15.55 8.25 22.81
N THR A 402 -14.51 7.43 22.77
CA THR A 402 -14.38 6.37 21.77
C THR A 402 -13.81 5.10 22.40
N LYS A 403 -13.91 3.97 21.69
CA LYS A 403 -13.34 2.70 22.14
C LYS A 403 -11.96 2.49 21.54
N VAL A 404 -10.99 2.14 22.39
CA VAL A 404 -9.67 1.66 22.01
C VAL A 404 -9.59 0.20 22.45
N GLU A 405 -9.45 -0.72 21.50
CA GLU A 405 -9.42 -2.17 21.74
C GLU A 405 -10.57 -2.67 22.67
N GLY A 406 -11.76 -2.12 22.47
CA GLY A 406 -12.95 -2.49 23.25
C GLY A 406 -13.13 -1.73 24.57
N VAL A 407 -12.11 -1.02 25.05
CA VAL A 407 -12.14 -0.20 26.28
C VAL A 407 -12.62 1.21 25.97
N MET A 408 -13.60 1.72 26.71
CA MET A 408 -14.08 3.10 26.57
C MET A 408 -12.99 4.08 27.05
N CYS A 409 -12.62 5.02 26.20
CA CYS A 409 -11.64 6.05 26.48
C CYS A 409 -12.20 7.45 26.27
N ASN A 410 -11.66 8.41 27.02
CA ASN A 410 -11.86 9.84 26.82
C ASN A 410 -10.63 10.40 26.09
N PRO A 411 -10.72 10.68 24.77
CA PRO A 411 -9.60 11.25 24.04
C PRO A 411 -9.41 12.73 24.39
N VAL A 412 -8.16 13.14 24.47
CA VAL A 412 -7.78 14.55 24.67
C VAL A 412 -6.73 14.92 23.65
N HIS A 413 -7.05 15.87 22.79
CA HIS A 413 -6.10 16.50 21.88
C HIS A 413 -5.22 17.48 22.65
N VAL A 414 -3.90 17.25 22.62
CA VAL A 414 -2.88 18.03 23.32
C VAL A 414 -1.97 18.67 22.29
N SER A 415 -1.90 20.01 22.29
CA SER A 415 -1.12 20.81 21.33
C SER A 415 -0.52 22.05 22.00
N GLY A 416 0.23 22.86 21.24
CA GLY A 416 0.78 24.13 21.68
C GLY A 416 2.28 24.11 22.03
N VAL A 417 2.97 22.99 21.83
CA VAL A 417 4.42 22.89 21.89
C VAL A 417 4.88 22.23 20.59
N GLY A 418 5.74 22.88 19.82
CA GLY A 418 6.10 22.45 18.48
C GLY A 418 4.96 22.63 17.46
N GLU A 419 5.11 22.05 16.29
CA GLU A 419 4.09 22.06 15.22
C GLU A 419 3.16 20.85 15.32
N ASP A 420 3.55 19.81 16.05
CA ASP A 420 2.83 18.55 16.20
C ASP A 420 1.82 18.59 17.33
N TYR A 421 0.88 17.65 17.28
CA TYR A 421 -0.09 17.39 18.32
C TYR A 421 -0.04 15.92 18.76
N GLN A 422 -0.63 15.65 19.92
CA GLN A 422 -0.85 14.28 20.41
C GLN A 422 -2.27 14.12 20.88
N ILE A 423 -2.82 12.93 20.75
CA ILE A 423 -4.12 12.56 21.32
C ILE A 423 -3.89 11.50 22.38
N PHE A 424 -4.17 11.86 23.61
CA PHE A 424 -4.12 10.96 24.74
C PHE A 424 -5.48 10.29 24.89
N PHE A 425 -5.56 9.00 24.77
CA PHE A 425 -6.74 8.22 25.04
C PHE A 425 -6.71 7.73 26.47
N LEU A 426 -7.53 8.33 27.30
CA LEU A 426 -7.57 8.06 28.73
C LEU A 426 -8.67 7.05 29.02
N ASN A 427 -8.35 5.91 29.64
CA ASN A 427 -9.32 4.91 30.06
C ASN A 427 -10.39 5.57 30.97
N ALA A 428 -11.66 5.43 30.59
CA ALA A 428 -12.77 6.14 31.25
C ALA A 428 -13.02 5.69 32.70
N GLU A 429 -12.60 4.47 33.07
CA GLU A 429 -12.77 3.92 34.41
C GLU A 429 -11.59 4.26 35.34
N THR A 430 -10.37 4.12 34.81
CA THR A 430 -9.15 4.26 35.63
C THR A 430 -8.50 5.64 35.53
N GLY A 431 -8.84 6.43 34.53
CA GLY A 431 -8.18 7.70 34.20
C GLY A 431 -6.78 7.57 33.62
N ARG A 432 -6.21 6.36 33.52
CA ARG A 432 -4.86 6.13 33.02
C ARG A 432 -4.78 6.26 31.49
N VAL A 433 -3.58 6.54 30.97
CA VAL A 433 -3.32 6.62 29.53
C VAL A 433 -3.40 5.21 28.91
N ALA A 434 -4.38 4.92 28.10
CA ALA A 434 -4.48 3.63 27.39
C ALA A 434 -3.71 3.63 26.08
N MET A 435 -3.67 4.77 25.39
CA MET A 435 -2.97 4.93 24.12
C MET A 435 -2.60 6.40 23.91
N VAL A 436 -1.50 6.65 23.21
CA VAL A 436 -1.15 7.98 22.66
C VAL A 436 -1.05 7.84 21.15
N GLN A 437 -1.69 8.74 20.42
CA GLN A 437 -1.61 8.85 18.98
C GLN A 437 -0.97 10.17 18.58
N SER A 438 -0.07 10.17 17.61
CA SER A 438 0.58 11.36 17.06
C SER A 438 0.89 11.18 15.58
N PRO A 439 1.06 12.28 14.82
CA PRO A 439 1.79 12.23 13.56
C PRO A 439 3.20 11.71 13.80
N GLY A 440 3.76 11.05 12.84
CA GLY A 440 5.12 10.53 12.90
C GLY A 440 5.67 10.21 11.51
N VAL A 441 6.87 9.68 11.47
CA VAL A 441 7.53 9.24 10.24
C VAL A 441 7.87 7.76 10.39
N SER A 442 7.55 6.97 9.40
CA SER A 442 7.91 5.56 9.38
C SER A 442 9.42 5.38 9.42
N PRO A 443 9.97 4.61 10.37
CA PRO A 443 11.41 4.37 10.43
C PRO A 443 11.93 3.54 9.23
N MET A 444 11.02 2.91 8.48
CA MET A 444 11.36 2.04 7.36
C MET A 444 11.27 2.74 6.00
N THR A 445 10.25 3.56 5.79
CA THR A 445 9.96 4.19 4.49
C THR A 445 10.23 5.69 4.47
N GLN A 446 10.46 6.30 5.63
CA GLN A 446 10.55 7.76 5.83
C GLN A 446 9.28 8.51 5.39
N ALA A 447 8.19 7.81 5.17
CA ALA A 447 6.89 8.41 4.84
C ALA A 447 6.18 8.90 6.11
N PRO A 448 5.36 9.96 6.03
CA PRO A 448 4.45 10.35 7.09
C PRO A 448 3.50 9.20 7.45
N VAL A 449 3.28 8.98 8.74
CA VAL A 449 2.44 7.91 9.28
C VAL A 449 1.74 8.35 10.55
N THR A 450 0.66 7.68 10.90
CA THR A 450 0.05 7.80 12.23
C THR A 450 0.72 6.82 13.18
N GLN A 451 1.45 7.35 14.16
CA GLN A 451 2.03 6.56 15.22
C GLN A 451 1.03 6.38 16.36
N LYS A 452 0.85 5.14 16.82
CA LYS A 452 0.07 4.84 18.03
C LYS A 452 0.93 4.05 19.01
N VAL A 453 0.90 4.47 20.27
CA VAL A 453 1.60 3.81 21.37
C VAL A 453 0.57 3.35 22.38
N TYR A 454 0.28 2.06 22.39
CA TYR A 454 -0.66 1.42 23.33
C TYR A 454 0.06 1.11 24.64
N VAL A 455 -0.60 1.28 25.77
CA VAL A 455 -0.09 0.91 27.09
C VAL A 455 -0.76 -0.36 27.57
N ASP A 456 -0.04 -1.48 27.48
CA ASP A 456 -0.57 -2.80 27.84
C ASP A 456 -0.40 -3.13 29.33
N ASP A 457 0.63 -2.58 29.99
CA ASP A 457 0.89 -2.82 31.41
C ASP A 457 1.53 -1.61 32.07
N TYR A 458 1.39 -1.50 33.39
CA TYR A 458 1.94 -0.44 34.22
C TYR A 458 2.82 -1.00 35.33
N MET A 459 3.78 -0.20 35.75
CA MET A 459 4.62 -0.49 36.92
C MET A 459 4.52 0.66 37.95
N GLU A 460 4.60 0.30 39.22
CA GLU A 460 4.70 1.30 40.29
C GLU A 460 6.17 1.40 40.76
N THR A 461 6.71 2.58 40.68
CA THR A 461 8.12 2.83 41.04
C THR A 461 8.34 4.26 41.47
N ALA A 462 9.13 4.46 42.54
CA ALA A 462 9.51 5.76 43.05
C ALA A 462 8.35 6.77 43.28
N GLY A 463 7.17 6.27 43.59
CA GLY A 463 5.94 7.09 43.75
C GLY A 463 5.23 7.48 42.47
N PHE A 464 5.61 6.88 41.34
CA PHE A 464 4.96 7.04 40.05
C PHE A 464 4.33 5.73 39.59
N THR A 465 3.19 5.82 38.88
CA THR A 465 2.63 4.74 38.06
C THR A 465 3.02 5.00 36.60
N MET A 466 3.96 4.24 36.09
CA MET A 466 4.54 4.43 34.76
C MET A 466 4.16 3.30 33.81
N PRO A 467 4.02 3.55 32.52
CA PRO A 467 3.89 2.50 31.54
C PRO A 467 5.07 1.51 31.64
N LYS A 468 4.76 0.22 31.65
CA LYS A 468 5.74 -0.87 31.68
C LYS A 468 5.90 -1.52 30.32
N THR A 469 4.79 -1.90 29.69
CA THR A 469 4.77 -2.52 28.37
C THR A 469 3.98 -1.67 27.41
N LEU A 470 4.61 -1.30 26.30
CA LEU A 470 4.02 -0.44 25.27
C LEU A 470 4.15 -1.13 23.91
N ARG A 471 3.04 -1.17 23.15
CA ARG A 471 3.05 -1.58 21.74
C ARG A 471 3.10 -0.34 20.86
N LEU A 472 4.03 -0.35 19.90
CA LEU A 472 4.21 0.72 18.93
C LEU A 472 3.65 0.24 17.58
N THR A 473 2.75 1.02 16.99
CA THR A 473 2.25 0.78 15.64
C THR A 473 2.44 2.01 14.77
N TYR A 474 2.64 1.77 13.47
CA TYR A 474 2.64 2.80 12.43
C TYR A 474 1.53 2.42 11.43
N ASP A 475 0.55 3.31 11.21
CA ASP A 475 -0.65 3.07 10.39
C ASP A 475 -1.36 1.75 10.76
N ASP A 476 -1.49 1.50 12.07
CA ASP A 476 -2.08 0.29 12.67
C ASP A 476 -1.27 -1.02 12.46
N GLU A 477 -0.11 -0.98 11.80
CA GLU A 477 0.79 -2.13 11.70
C GLU A 477 1.75 -2.16 12.89
N LEU A 478 1.85 -3.31 13.56
CA LEU A 478 2.71 -3.49 14.72
C LEU A 478 4.20 -3.38 14.30
N PHE A 479 4.87 -2.37 14.82
CA PHE A 479 6.31 -2.22 14.66
C PHE A 479 7.09 -2.98 15.73
N GLY A 480 6.66 -2.90 16.99
CA GLY A 480 7.36 -3.56 18.07
C GLY A 480 6.74 -3.34 19.45
N THR A 481 7.31 -4.03 20.42
CA THR A 481 6.93 -3.93 21.84
C THR A 481 8.11 -3.43 22.65
N LEU A 482 7.87 -2.33 23.36
CA LEU A 482 8.84 -1.73 24.29
C LEU A 482 8.47 -2.16 25.71
N THR A 483 9.44 -2.71 26.45
CA THR A 483 9.30 -3.05 27.87
C THR A 483 10.27 -2.21 28.69
N VAL A 484 9.75 -1.40 29.63
CA VAL A 484 10.53 -0.64 30.60
C VAL A 484 10.96 -1.58 31.72
N GLU A 485 12.25 -1.82 31.84
CA GLU A 485 12.83 -2.70 32.87
C GLU A 485 13.09 -1.94 34.16
N GLU A 486 13.55 -0.71 34.04
CA GLU A 486 13.90 0.13 35.20
C GLU A 486 13.55 1.60 34.97
N PHE A 487 12.99 2.26 36.00
CA PHE A 487 12.79 3.69 36.03
C PHE A 487 13.27 4.25 37.39
N LYS A 488 14.10 5.28 37.36
CA LYS A 488 14.60 5.98 38.54
C LYS A 488 14.25 7.45 38.50
N ALA A 489 13.56 7.93 39.52
CA ALA A 489 13.30 9.35 39.71
C ALA A 489 14.44 10.00 40.49
N ASN A 490 14.90 11.16 40.03
CA ASN A 490 15.97 11.96 40.63
C ASN A 490 17.26 11.17 40.95
N PRO A 491 17.78 10.33 40.01
CA PRO A 491 19.04 9.63 40.24
C PRO A 491 20.20 10.62 40.32
N LYS A 492 21.30 10.18 40.93
CA LYS A 492 22.57 10.93 40.86
C LYS A 492 23.12 10.79 39.42
N VAL A 493 23.03 11.87 38.63
CA VAL A 493 23.44 11.88 37.23
C VAL A 493 24.89 12.35 37.11
N ASP A 494 25.70 11.63 36.33
CA ASP A 494 27.03 12.11 35.94
C ASP A 494 26.87 13.20 34.87
N MET A 495 27.18 14.44 35.26
CA MET A 495 27.11 15.58 34.35
C MET A 495 28.20 15.57 33.27
N GLY A 496 29.15 14.64 33.34
CA GLY A 496 30.14 14.39 32.28
C GLY A 496 29.50 13.84 31.00
N LEU A 497 28.35 13.16 31.11
CA LEU A 497 27.56 12.64 29.95
C LEU A 497 27.12 13.74 28.96
N PHE A 498 27.02 14.99 29.44
CA PHE A 498 26.58 16.15 28.68
C PHE A 498 27.73 17.05 28.21
N LYS A 499 28.94 16.53 28.24
CA LYS A 499 30.14 17.21 27.75
C LYS A 499 30.64 16.47 26.51
N LYS A 500 30.89 17.24 25.45
CA LYS A 500 31.48 16.73 24.21
C LYS A 500 32.98 16.57 24.36
#